data_ac76827394501d29e0b024d164255dd8
#
_entry.id   ac76827394501d29e0b024d164255dd8
#
_cell.length_a   1.000
_cell.length_b   1.000
_cell.length_c   1.000
_cell.angle_alpha   90.00
_cell.angle_beta   90.00
_cell.angle_gamma   90.00
#
_symmetry.space_group_name_H-M   'P 1'
#
loop_
_entity.id
_entity.type
_entity.pdbx_description
1 polymer ?
#
loop_
_entity_poly.entity_id
_entity_poly.type
_entity_poly.pdbx_seq_one_letter_code
_entity_poly.pdbx_strand_id
1 'polypeptide(L)'
;MSNHDYERTELYIDGRWVPPSGGTRAIEVVNPATEKVIGVVPGGTEADVDAAVAAARRAFDPLISVAERRERLSAVIAAMEKRLPDIAETITAEMGAPIRTAQSVQTQVPLAVARAFADALAGFEFEERIGNSLVVREPYGVVAAITPWNYPLYQVVAKVLPAIAAGCTIVLKPSNDAPLSVFEFIEALHDAGLPPGVVNLVSGRGGVIGEAMSTHPGVDFVSFTGSTGVGSRVGELAGKTIKKVALELGGKSANVILDGADLATAVKVGVGNAFLNGGQTCMAWTRMLVPHSRYGEALDLAEAAVARYTIGDPTDPGTRIGPSASQSQYQTVLGFIERAHRDGARLLAGGGDKVADIGYYVSPTIFADVDPDSELGQEEVFGPVLAIIPFRDTDEALAIANGTPYGLSGAVWAADDDTAVAFARQIQTGQLDINGGAYNPAAPFGGYKKSGIGRELGRIGFEEYLQVKSLQMP
;
A
#
# COMPACT_ATOMS: atom_id res chain seq x y z
N MET A 1 16.04 -12.76 19.84
CA MET A 1 15.81 -12.97 18.39
C MET A 1 15.37 -14.41 18.24
N SER A 2 14.11 -14.61 17.83
CA SER A 2 13.63 -15.94 17.46
C SER A 2 14.47 -16.43 16.27
N ASN A 3 14.79 -17.72 16.29
CA ASN A 3 15.57 -18.36 15.22
C ASN A 3 14.58 -18.63 14.06
N HIS A 4 14.13 -17.58 13.36
CA HIS A 4 13.28 -17.75 12.19
C HIS A 4 14.12 -18.32 11.05
N ASP A 5 13.68 -19.45 10.53
CA ASP A 5 14.22 -19.98 9.29
C ASP A 5 13.54 -19.23 8.12
N TYR A 6 14.27 -18.31 7.51
CA TYR A 6 13.80 -17.52 6.36
C TYR A 6 14.18 -18.15 5.01
N GLU A 7 14.56 -19.42 4.98
CA GLU A 7 14.76 -20.14 3.73
C GLU A 7 13.43 -20.66 3.17
N ARG A 8 12.96 -20.04 2.11
CA ARG A 8 11.79 -20.45 1.36
C ARG A 8 12.24 -20.94 -0.02
N THR A 9 12.08 -22.22 -0.29
CA THR A 9 12.56 -22.86 -1.53
C THR A 9 11.43 -23.29 -2.46
N GLU A 10 10.17 -23.16 -2.00
CA GLU A 10 8.98 -23.65 -2.69
C GLU A 10 7.94 -22.54 -2.87
N LEU A 11 7.21 -22.61 -3.98
CA LEU A 11 6.02 -21.82 -4.26
C LEU A 11 4.79 -22.49 -3.62
N TYR A 12 3.69 -21.75 -3.41
CA TYR A 12 2.45 -22.34 -2.91
C TYR A 12 1.43 -22.42 -4.04
N ILE A 13 1.20 -23.62 -4.55
CA ILE A 13 0.30 -23.88 -5.69
C ILE A 13 -0.61 -25.07 -5.37
N ASP A 14 -1.91 -24.92 -5.63
CA ASP A 14 -2.92 -25.97 -5.47
C ASP A 14 -2.93 -26.59 -4.04
N GLY A 15 -2.82 -25.71 -3.03
CA GLY A 15 -2.85 -26.11 -1.61
C GLY A 15 -1.57 -26.77 -1.12
N ARG A 16 -0.47 -26.72 -1.86
CA ARG A 16 0.81 -27.39 -1.57
C ARG A 16 2.00 -26.48 -1.81
N TRP A 17 3.04 -26.71 -1.04
CA TRP A 17 4.38 -26.18 -1.33
C TRP A 17 5.02 -27.03 -2.41
N VAL A 18 5.51 -26.41 -3.47
CA VAL A 18 6.07 -27.08 -4.65
C VAL A 18 7.33 -26.35 -5.11
N PRO A 19 8.39 -27.07 -5.54
CA PRO A 19 9.56 -26.43 -6.11
C PRO A 19 9.22 -25.70 -7.41
N PRO A 20 9.89 -24.56 -7.72
CA PRO A 20 9.65 -23.85 -8.97
C PRO A 20 10.06 -24.67 -10.20
N SER A 21 9.30 -24.52 -11.29
CA SER A 21 9.60 -25.17 -12.56
C SER A 21 10.90 -24.62 -13.16
N GLY A 22 11.76 -25.49 -13.69
CA GLY A 22 12.93 -25.08 -14.46
C GLY A 22 14.17 -24.69 -13.67
N GLY A 23 14.20 -24.90 -12.33
CA GLY A 23 15.41 -24.72 -11.51
C GLY A 23 15.90 -23.26 -11.48
N THR A 24 15.02 -22.32 -11.37
CA THR A 24 15.32 -20.89 -11.32
C THR A 24 16.11 -20.50 -10.07
N ARG A 25 16.98 -19.51 -10.21
CA ARG A 25 17.81 -18.99 -9.12
C ARG A 25 16.93 -18.42 -8.02
N ALA A 26 17.20 -18.78 -6.76
CA ALA A 26 16.60 -18.18 -5.59
C ALA A 26 16.87 -16.66 -5.53
N ILE A 27 15.93 -15.92 -4.98
CA ILE A 27 16.01 -14.48 -4.76
C ILE A 27 16.43 -14.25 -3.32
N GLU A 28 17.54 -13.56 -3.12
CA GLU A 28 18.03 -13.18 -1.79
C GLU A 28 17.18 -12.07 -1.20
N VAL A 29 16.86 -12.19 0.10
CA VAL A 29 16.20 -11.15 0.90
C VAL A 29 17.24 -10.55 1.83
N VAL A 30 17.42 -9.24 1.70
CA VAL A 30 18.45 -8.48 2.42
C VAL A 30 17.82 -7.71 3.56
N ASN A 31 18.39 -7.81 4.76
CA ASN A 31 18.03 -6.92 5.86
C ASN A 31 18.62 -5.53 5.62
N PRO A 32 17.79 -4.48 5.47
CA PRO A 32 18.27 -3.16 5.08
C PRO A 32 19.02 -2.41 6.19
N ALA A 33 18.92 -2.86 7.44
CA ALA A 33 19.66 -2.30 8.56
C ALA A 33 21.10 -2.84 8.67
N THR A 34 21.32 -4.07 8.20
CA THR A 34 22.62 -4.76 8.32
C THR A 34 23.27 -5.04 6.97
N GLU A 35 22.57 -4.83 5.87
CA GLU A 35 22.96 -5.16 4.48
C GLU A 35 23.30 -6.65 4.27
N LYS A 36 22.87 -7.52 5.18
CA LYS A 36 23.11 -8.95 5.11
C LYS A 36 21.91 -9.69 4.55
N VAL A 37 22.17 -10.74 3.79
CA VAL A 37 21.16 -11.71 3.38
C VAL A 37 20.64 -12.41 4.63
N ILE A 38 19.34 -12.40 4.83
CA ILE A 38 18.65 -13.05 5.96
C ILE A 38 17.85 -14.27 5.53
N GLY A 39 17.54 -14.40 4.25
CA GLY A 39 16.78 -15.50 3.71
C GLY A 39 16.76 -15.50 2.20
N VAL A 40 16.02 -16.46 1.64
CA VAL A 40 15.81 -16.59 0.21
C VAL A 40 14.36 -16.96 -0.09
N VAL A 41 13.86 -16.55 -1.26
CA VAL A 41 12.59 -17.03 -1.81
C VAL A 41 12.78 -17.60 -3.21
N PRO A 42 11.92 -18.54 -3.65
CA PRO A 42 12.05 -19.14 -4.97
C PRO A 42 11.76 -18.13 -6.08
N GLY A 43 12.56 -18.17 -7.15
CA GLY A 43 12.30 -17.45 -8.39
C GLY A 43 11.46 -18.28 -9.34
N GLY A 44 10.14 -18.07 -9.34
CA GLY A 44 9.21 -18.74 -10.26
C GLY A 44 9.40 -18.36 -11.72
N THR A 45 8.74 -19.11 -12.60
CA THR A 45 8.74 -18.98 -14.06
C THR A 45 7.33 -18.73 -14.60
N GLU A 46 7.20 -18.44 -15.88
CA GLU A 46 5.90 -18.37 -16.55
C GLU A 46 5.11 -19.69 -16.44
N ALA A 47 5.79 -20.84 -16.48
CA ALA A 47 5.16 -22.15 -16.29
C ALA A 47 4.57 -22.32 -14.87
N ASP A 48 5.15 -21.69 -13.85
CA ASP A 48 4.60 -21.69 -12.50
C ASP A 48 3.36 -20.79 -12.43
N VAL A 49 3.33 -19.68 -13.18
CA VAL A 49 2.12 -18.86 -13.34
C VAL A 49 1.02 -19.66 -14.02
N ASP A 50 1.33 -20.37 -15.10
CA ASP A 50 0.35 -21.23 -15.79
C ASP A 50 -0.22 -22.29 -14.84
N ALA A 51 0.63 -22.94 -14.04
CA ALA A 51 0.20 -23.94 -13.05
C ALA A 51 -0.70 -23.34 -11.97
N ALA A 52 -0.31 -22.15 -11.44
CA ALA A 52 -1.08 -21.45 -10.41
C ALA A 52 -2.45 -20.97 -10.93
N VAL A 53 -2.49 -20.39 -12.14
CA VAL A 53 -3.74 -19.97 -12.78
C VAL A 53 -4.62 -21.18 -13.11
N ALA A 54 -4.06 -22.29 -13.58
CA ALA A 54 -4.81 -23.51 -13.82
C ALA A 54 -5.42 -24.07 -12.51
N ALA A 55 -4.67 -24.05 -11.40
CA ALA A 55 -5.17 -24.44 -10.08
C ALA A 55 -6.30 -23.51 -9.62
N ALA A 56 -6.10 -22.18 -9.72
CA ALA A 56 -7.10 -21.18 -9.38
C ALA A 56 -8.40 -21.37 -10.21
N ARG A 57 -8.27 -21.63 -11.50
CA ARG A 57 -9.41 -21.86 -12.39
C ARG A 57 -10.19 -23.12 -12.06
N ARG A 58 -9.51 -24.20 -11.67
CA ARG A 58 -10.18 -25.43 -11.21
C ARG A 58 -10.92 -25.26 -9.87
N ALA A 59 -10.36 -24.44 -8.98
CA ALA A 59 -10.92 -24.16 -7.65
C ALA A 59 -12.07 -23.13 -7.69
N PHE A 60 -12.22 -22.40 -8.78
CA PHE A 60 -13.25 -21.37 -8.91
C PHE A 60 -14.63 -21.99 -9.02
N ASP A 61 -15.48 -21.66 -8.04
CA ASP A 61 -16.91 -22.00 -8.05
C ASP A 61 -17.73 -20.70 -8.06
N PRO A 62 -18.41 -20.37 -9.18
CA PRO A 62 -19.23 -19.16 -9.26
C PRO A 62 -20.47 -19.21 -8.38
N LEU A 63 -20.85 -20.39 -7.89
CA LEU A 63 -22.05 -20.62 -7.06
C LEU A 63 -21.72 -20.81 -5.58
N ILE A 64 -20.47 -20.60 -5.16
CA ILE A 64 -20.09 -20.72 -3.75
C ILE A 64 -21.02 -19.89 -2.85
N SER A 65 -21.55 -20.51 -1.81
CA SER A 65 -22.49 -19.87 -0.91
C SER A 65 -21.84 -18.75 -0.07
N VAL A 66 -22.65 -17.76 0.30
CA VAL A 66 -22.20 -16.69 1.21
C VAL A 66 -21.76 -17.25 2.57
N ALA A 67 -22.43 -18.31 3.04
CA ALA A 67 -22.07 -18.97 4.30
C ALA A 67 -20.65 -19.55 4.24
N GLU A 68 -20.30 -20.23 3.15
CA GLU A 68 -18.98 -20.81 2.95
C GLU A 68 -17.89 -19.71 2.79
N ARG A 69 -18.19 -18.61 2.08
CA ARG A 69 -17.28 -17.46 1.99
C ARG A 69 -16.97 -16.86 3.37
N ARG A 70 -17.99 -16.73 4.23
CA ARG A 70 -17.85 -16.27 5.62
C ARG A 70 -17.02 -17.22 6.46
N GLU A 71 -17.24 -18.52 6.33
CA GLU A 71 -16.46 -19.54 7.04
C GLU A 71 -14.98 -19.46 6.66
N ARG A 72 -14.67 -19.44 5.36
CA ARG A 72 -13.30 -19.28 4.84
C ARG A 72 -12.65 -18.01 5.35
N LEU A 73 -13.35 -16.88 5.28
CA LEU A 73 -12.82 -15.58 5.72
C LEU A 73 -12.55 -15.56 7.23
N SER A 74 -13.45 -16.11 8.03
CA SER A 74 -13.29 -16.21 9.48
C SER A 74 -12.10 -17.09 9.87
N ALA A 75 -11.94 -18.24 9.20
CA ALA A 75 -10.81 -19.15 9.43
C ALA A 75 -9.47 -18.47 9.11
N VAL A 76 -9.40 -17.73 8.00
CA VAL A 76 -8.22 -16.97 7.59
C VAL A 76 -7.87 -15.88 8.61
N ILE A 77 -8.84 -15.09 9.04
CA ILE A 77 -8.62 -14.04 10.04
C ILE A 77 -8.10 -14.63 11.34
N ALA A 78 -8.68 -15.73 11.82
CA ALA A 78 -8.25 -16.37 13.05
C ALA A 78 -6.84 -16.98 12.95
N ALA A 79 -6.47 -17.53 11.80
CA ALA A 79 -5.13 -18.08 11.57
C ALA A 79 -4.08 -16.98 11.44
N MET A 80 -4.39 -15.89 10.70
CA MET A 80 -3.53 -14.72 10.58
C MET A 80 -3.27 -14.07 11.94
N GLU A 81 -4.30 -13.88 12.77
CA GLU A 81 -4.19 -13.22 14.07
C GLU A 81 -3.17 -13.91 15.00
N LYS A 82 -3.06 -15.23 14.91
CA LYS A 82 -2.10 -16.01 15.70
C LYS A 82 -0.64 -15.77 15.30
N ARG A 83 -0.40 -15.40 14.04
CA ARG A 83 0.94 -15.19 13.46
C ARG A 83 1.39 -13.73 13.45
N LEU A 84 0.53 -12.77 13.84
CA LEU A 84 0.88 -11.35 13.79
C LEU A 84 2.17 -10.97 14.55
N PRO A 85 2.50 -11.56 15.72
CA PRO A 85 3.76 -11.27 16.39
C PRO A 85 4.98 -11.66 15.54
N ASP A 86 4.98 -12.86 14.95
CA ASP A 86 6.08 -13.37 14.13
C ASP A 86 6.19 -12.55 12.83
N ILE A 87 5.07 -12.29 12.17
CA ILE A 87 5.00 -11.42 10.98
C ILE A 87 5.57 -10.02 11.27
N ALA A 88 5.32 -9.43 12.44
CA ALA A 88 5.87 -8.13 12.81
C ALA A 88 7.41 -8.15 12.89
N GLU A 89 7.99 -9.20 13.50
CA GLU A 89 9.44 -9.39 13.56
C GLU A 89 10.04 -9.58 12.16
N THR A 90 9.38 -10.36 11.31
CA THR A 90 9.79 -10.59 9.93
C THR A 90 9.74 -9.30 9.09
N ILE A 91 8.67 -8.50 9.19
CA ILE A 91 8.59 -7.20 8.53
C ILE A 91 9.71 -6.27 8.98
N THR A 92 10.03 -6.26 10.28
CA THR A 92 11.17 -5.48 10.80
C THR A 92 12.49 -5.96 10.21
N ALA A 93 12.68 -7.25 10.05
CA ALA A 93 13.91 -7.84 9.53
C ALA A 93 14.09 -7.64 8.02
N GLU A 94 13.03 -7.82 7.20
CA GLU A 94 13.12 -7.78 5.73
C GLU A 94 12.95 -6.38 5.14
N MET A 95 12.19 -5.49 5.81
CA MET A 95 11.83 -4.17 5.29
C MET A 95 12.44 -3.02 6.09
N GLY A 96 12.87 -3.28 7.34
CA GLY A 96 13.45 -2.25 8.21
C GLY A 96 12.42 -1.38 8.95
N ALA A 97 11.15 -1.75 8.96
CA ALA A 97 10.15 -1.04 9.75
C ALA A 97 10.50 -1.12 11.24
N PRO A 98 10.49 0.01 12.00
CA PRO A 98 10.67 -0.03 13.43
C PRO A 98 9.70 -1.00 14.09
N ILE A 99 10.18 -1.82 15.02
CA ILE A 99 9.40 -2.92 15.64
C ILE A 99 8.05 -2.45 16.22
N ARG A 100 7.99 -1.27 16.82
CA ARG A 100 6.73 -0.70 17.29
C ARG A 100 5.77 -0.38 16.16
N THR A 101 6.28 0.12 15.03
CA THR A 101 5.47 0.38 13.83
C THR A 101 5.01 -0.94 13.22
N ALA A 102 5.87 -1.94 13.17
CA ALA A 102 5.51 -3.28 12.70
C ALA A 102 4.38 -3.89 13.54
N GLN A 103 4.47 -3.81 14.87
CA GLN A 103 3.47 -4.34 15.79
C GLN A 103 2.15 -3.57 15.81
N SER A 104 2.18 -2.22 15.69
CA SER A 104 0.99 -1.39 15.86
C SER A 104 0.31 -0.99 14.54
N VAL A 105 1.08 -0.85 13.45
CA VAL A 105 0.56 -0.41 12.15
C VAL A 105 0.60 -1.54 11.13
N GLN A 106 1.78 -2.14 10.89
CA GLN A 106 1.97 -3.13 9.82
C GLN A 106 1.19 -4.44 10.05
N THR A 107 0.78 -4.74 11.29
CA THR A 107 0.00 -5.94 11.62
C THR A 107 -1.42 -5.64 12.10
N GLN A 108 -1.63 -4.61 12.93
CA GLN A 108 -2.97 -4.33 13.47
C GLN A 108 -3.91 -3.66 12.46
N VAL A 109 -3.38 -2.81 11.57
CA VAL A 109 -4.22 -2.21 10.50
C VAL A 109 -4.70 -3.28 9.51
N PRO A 110 -3.86 -4.20 9.00
CA PRO A 110 -4.34 -5.34 8.19
C PRO A 110 -5.40 -6.19 8.90
N LEU A 111 -5.26 -6.43 10.21
CA LEU A 111 -6.28 -7.17 10.97
C LEU A 111 -7.61 -6.41 11.02
N ALA A 112 -7.56 -5.10 11.24
CA ALA A 112 -8.77 -4.26 11.22
C ALA A 112 -9.43 -4.24 9.82
N VAL A 113 -8.64 -4.17 8.75
CA VAL A 113 -9.12 -4.28 7.35
C VAL A 113 -9.77 -5.65 7.10
N ALA A 114 -9.15 -6.72 7.57
CA ALA A 114 -9.68 -8.07 7.44
C ALA A 114 -11.06 -8.21 8.09
N ARG A 115 -11.23 -7.66 9.31
CA ARG A 115 -12.50 -7.63 10.03
C ARG A 115 -13.53 -6.76 9.30
N ALA A 116 -13.13 -5.61 8.75
CA ALA A 116 -14.02 -4.75 7.97
C ALA A 116 -14.57 -5.46 6.71
N PHE A 117 -13.78 -6.33 6.05
CA PHE A 117 -14.28 -7.16 4.95
C PHE A 117 -15.27 -8.23 5.42
N ALA A 118 -15.06 -8.83 6.58
CA ALA A 118 -16.01 -9.77 7.16
C ALA A 118 -17.36 -9.09 7.47
N ASP A 119 -17.32 -7.88 8.02
CA ASP A 119 -18.51 -7.06 8.28
C ASP A 119 -19.20 -6.63 6.98
N ALA A 120 -18.43 -6.22 5.98
CA ALA A 120 -18.97 -5.87 4.66
C ALA A 120 -19.71 -7.05 4.01
N LEU A 121 -19.12 -8.25 4.03
CA LEU A 121 -19.75 -9.48 3.53
C LEU A 121 -21.01 -9.84 4.34
N ALA A 122 -21.02 -9.60 5.65
CA ALA A 122 -22.15 -9.94 6.51
C ALA A 122 -23.43 -9.19 6.14
N GLY A 123 -23.32 -7.95 5.71
CA GLY A 123 -24.45 -7.09 5.34
C GLY A 123 -24.66 -6.91 3.84
N PHE A 124 -23.97 -7.69 2.99
CA PHE A 124 -24.00 -7.48 1.55
C PHE A 124 -25.17 -8.21 0.86
N GLU A 125 -25.92 -7.47 0.05
CA GLU A 125 -26.99 -8.00 -0.79
C GLU A 125 -26.46 -8.29 -2.20
N PHE A 126 -26.40 -9.57 -2.55
CA PHE A 126 -25.91 -10.01 -3.87
C PHE A 126 -26.96 -9.91 -4.97
N GLU A 127 -28.22 -9.69 -4.62
CA GLU A 127 -29.34 -9.56 -5.55
C GLU A 127 -30.15 -8.31 -5.26
N GLU A 128 -30.60 -7.62 -6.30
CA GLU A 128 -31.41 -6.40 -6.21
C GLU A 128 -32.47 -6.39 -7.31
N ARG A 129 -33.74 -6.06 -6.97
CA ARG A 129 -34.78 -5.87 -7.98
C ARG A 129 -34.85 -4.44 -8.44
N ILE A 130 -34.76 -4.24 -9.76
CA ILE A 130 -34.95 -2.95 -10.43
C ILE A 130 -36.03 -3.12 -11.50
N GLY A 131 -37.27 -2.72 -11.20
CA GLY A 131 -38.40 -2.94 -12.09
C GLY A 131 -38.66 -4.46 -12.28
N ASN A 132 -38.67 -4.89 -13.55
CA ASN A 132 -38.79 -6.32 -13.91
C ASN A 132 -37.46 -7.05 -13.99
N SER A 133 -36.35 -6.43 -13.61
CA SER A 133 -35.02 -7.03 -13.66
C SER A 133 -34.55 -7.48 -12.30
N LEU A 134 -33.97 -8.70 -12.22
CA LEU A 134 -33.16 -9.13 -11.09
C LEU A 134 -31.69 -8.87 -11.42
N VAL A 135 -31.06 -7.96 -10.71
CA VAL A 135 -29.63 -7.63 -10.82
C VAL A 135 -28.88 -8.52 -9.85
N VAL A 136 -27.94 -9.30 -10.36
CA VAL A 136 -27.12 -10.26 -9.57
C VAL A 136 -25.67 -9.84 -9.61
N ARG A 137 -25.00 -9.92 -8.46
CA ARG A 137 -23.56 -9.69 -8.30
C ARG A 137 -22.82 -11.00 -8.14
N GLU A 138 -21.96 -11.32 -9.07
CA GLU A 138 -21.24 -12.58 -9.18
C GLU A 138 -19.72 -12.36 -9.07
N PRO A 139 -18.93 -13.33 -8.53
CA PRO A 139 -17.48 -13.19 -8.49
C PRO A 139 -16.88 -13.05 -9.90
N TYR A 140 -15.82 -12.22 -10.01
CA TYR A 140 -15.14 -12.01 -11.29
C TYR A 140 -14.48 -13.28 -11.83
N GLY A 141 -13.91 -14.12 -10.98
CA GLY A 141 -13.20 -15.32 -11.36
C GLY A 141 -11.81 -15.42 -10.75
N VAL A 142 -10.78 -15.60 -11.58
CA VAL A 142 -9.38 -15.66 -11.16
C VAL A 142 -8.77 -14.27 -11.10
N VAL A 143 -8.25 -13.90 -9.94
CA VAL A 143 -7.60 -12.60 -9.66
C VAL A 143 -6.10 -12.77 -9.65
N ALA A 144 -5.37 -11.96 -10.43
CA ALA A 144 -3.94 -11.75 -10.29
C ALA A 144 -3.70 -10.59 -9.32
N ALA A 145 -3.15 -10.87 -8.15
CA ALA A 145 -2.81 -9.88 -7.13
C ALA A 145 -1.30 -9.65 -7.11
N ILE A 146 -0.85 -8.41 -7.36
CA ILE A 146 0.56 -8.03 -7.39
C ILE A 146 0.78 -6.93 -6.36
N THR A 147 1.65 -7.19 -5.36
CA THR A 147 1.80 -6.32 -4.18
C THR A 147 3.21 -5.75 -4.04
N PRO A 148 3.34 -4.51 -3.49
CA PRO A 148 4.61 -3.88 -3.18
C PRO A 148 5.19 -4.35 -1.85
N TRP A 149 6.31 -3.74 -1.45
CA TRP A 149 7.10 -4.10 -0.27
C TRP A 149 6.85 -3.24 0.97
N ASN A 150 6.23 -2.08 0.84
CA ASN A 150 6.22 -1.06 1.91
C ASN A 150 5.28 -1.37 3.10
N TYR A 151 4.18 -2.06 2.85
CA TYR A 151 3.25 -2.60 3.83
C TYR A 151 2.86 -4.02 3.43
N PRO A 152 3.79 -4.99 3.50
CA PRO A 152 3.63 -6.28 2.82
C PRO A 152 2.37 -7.04 3.25
N LEU A 153 2.08 -7.15 4.55
CA LEU A 153 0.87 -7.81 5.03
C LEU A 153 -0.39 -7.05 4.64
N TYR A 154 -0.39 -5.71 4.80
CA TYR A 154 -1.57 -4.88 4.50
C TYR A 154 -1.97 -5.00 3.01
N GLN A 155 -1.00 -4.89 2.12
CA GLN A 155 -1.23 -4.93 0.67
C GLN A 155 -1.77 -6.29 0.21
N VAL A 156 -1.32 -7.36 0.83
CA VAL A 156 -1.83 -8.71 0.57
C VAL A 156 -3.24 -8.90 1.12
N VAL A 157 -3.48 -8.47 2.35
CA VAL A 157 -4.80 -8.54 3.00
C VAL A 157 -5.84 -7.74 2.21
N ALA A 158 -5.49 -6.52 1.76
CA ALA A 158 -6.39 -5.65 0.98
C ALA A 158 -6.82 -6.26 -0.37
N LYS A 159 -6.12 -7.27 -0.89
CA LYS A 159 -6.43 -7.94 -2.16
C LYS A 159 -6.96 -9.36 -1.97
N VAL A 160 -6.34 -10.14 -1.08
CA VAL A 160 -6.69 -11.56 -0.89
C VAL A 160 -8.03 -11.71 -0.18
N LEU A 161 -8.28 -10.93 0.88
CA LEU A 161 -9.51 -11.13 1.66
C LEU A 161 -10.78 -10.67 0.94
N PRO A 162 -10.84 -9.51 0.25
CA PRO A 162 -12.03 -9.17 -0.53
C PRO A 162 -12.26 -10.14 -1.70
N ALA A 163 -11.21 -10.71 -2.29
CA ALA A 163 -11.36 -11.74 -3.32
C ALA A 163 -11.99 -13.03 -2.75
N ILE A 164 -11.53 -13.53 -1.58
CA ILE A 164 -12.15 -14.67 -0.88
C ILE A 164 -13.60 -14.35 -0.51
N ALA A 165 -13.86 -13.15 0.04
CA ALA A 165 -15.19 -12.69 0.39
C ALA A 165 -16.13 -12.64 -0.82
N ALA A 166 -15.64 -12.24 -1.98
CA ALA A 166 -16.38 -12.22 -3.24
C ALA A 166 -16.61 -13.62 -3.83
N GLY A 167 -15.81 -14.62 -3.45
CA GLY A 167 -15.83 -15.95 -4.03
C GLY A 167 -14.88 -16.11 -5.22
N CYS A 168 -13.93 -15.21 -5.41
CA CYS A 168 -12.86 -15.31 -6.39
C CYS A 168 -11.75 -16.25 -5.91
N THR A 169 -10.92 -16.71 -6.84
CA THR A 169 -9.67 -17.39 -6.58
C THR A 169 -8.49 -16.50 -6.94
N ILE A 170 -7.30 -16.75 -6.38
CA ILE A 170 -6.20 -15.78 -6.44
C ILE A 170 -4.89 -16.43 -6.82
N VAL A 171 -4.13 -15.74 -7.67
CA VAL A 171 -2.68 -15.92 -7.84
C VAL A 171 -2.01 -14.66 -7.32
N LEU A 172 -1.23 -14.78 -6.26
CA LEU A 172 -0.53 -13.69 -5.57
C LEU A 172 0.94 -13.65 -5.96
N LYS A 173 1.43 -12.45 -6.27
CA LYS A 173 2.85 -12.16 -6.44
C LYS A 173 3.30 -11.08 -5.45
N PRO A 174 4.08 -11.42 -4.41
CA PRO A 174 4.67 -10.43 -3.51
C PRO A 174 5.82 -9.66 -4.16
N SER A 175 6.22 -8.54 -3.57
CA SER A 175 7.50 -7.92 -3.90
C SER A 175 8.68 -8.83 -3.56
N ASN A 176 9.80 -8.66 -4.26
CA ASN A 176 11.02 -9.38 -3.94
C ASN A 176 11.80 -8.74 -2.78
N ASP A 177 11.53 -7.47 -2.45
CA ASP A 177 12.23 -6.75 -1.39
C ASP A 177 11.69 -7.09 0.02
N ALA A 178 10.41 -7.48 0.12
CA ALA A 178 9.79 -7.90 1.39
C ALA A 178 8.78 -9.05 1.16
N PRO A 179 9.25 -10.24 0.79
CA PRO A 179 8.41 -11.39 0.51
C PRO A 179 8.12 -12.28 1.72
N LEU A 180 9.02 -12.32 2.73
CA LEU A 180 9.01 -13.34 3.78
C LEU A 180 7.75 -13.30 4.63
N SER A 181 7.33 -12.13 5.06
CA SER A 181 6.08 -11.94 5.81
C SER A 181 4.85 -12.37 5.02
N VAL A 182 4.90 -12.26 3.67
CA VAL A 182 3.84 -12.77 2.80
C VAL A 182 3.85 -14.30 2.76
N PHE A 183 5.00 -14.95 2.75
CA PHE A 183 5.08 -16.41 2.89
C PHE A 183 4.48 -16.88 4.21
N GLU A 184 4.76 -16.20 5.34
CA GLU A 184 4.14 -16.49 6.64
C GLU A 184 2.62 -16.30 6.62
N PHE A 185 2.13 -15.29 5.90
CA PHE A 185 0.69 -15.14 5.69
C PHE A 185 0.11 -16.32 4.90
N ILE A 186 0.79 -16.81 3.85
CA ILE A 186 0.35 -18.00 3.10
C ILE A 186 0.36 -19.27 3.98
N GLU A 187 1.33 -19.42 4.89
CA GLU A 187 1.30 -20.48 5.88
C GLU A 187 0.05 -20.39 6.79
N ALA A 188 -0.34 -19.15 7.19
CA ALA A 188 -1.59 -18.96 7.92
C ALA A 188 -2.83 -19.38 7.11
N LEU A 189 -2.84 -19.12 5.80
CA LEU A 189 -3.92 -19.56 4.91
C LEU A 189 -3.95 -21.09 4.77
N HIS A 190 -2.79 -21.73 4.71
CA HIS A 190 -2.67 -23.18 4.70
C HIS A 190 -3.22 -23.79 5.99
N ASP A 191 -2.83 -23.25 7.15
CA ASP A 191 -3.30 -23.67 8.48
C ASP A 191 -4.82 -23.42 8.67
N ALA A 192 -5.38 -22.41 8.00
CA ALA A 192 -6.82 -22.14 7.97
C ALA A 192 -7.61 -23.19 7.19
N GLY A 193 -6.95 -24.09 6.46
CA GLY A 193 -7.58 -25.17 5.71
C GLY A 193 -8.35 -24.71 4.47
N LEU A 194 -7.92 -23.64 3.82
CA LEU A 194 -8.52 -23.20 2.56
C LEU A 194 -8.45 -24.31 1.51
N PRO A 195 -9.51 -24.51 0.68
CA PRO A 195 -9.47 -25.49 -0.38
C PRO A 195 -8.30 -25.27 -1.35
N PRO A 196 -7.67 -26.36 -1.84
CA PRO A 196 -6.60 -26.27 -2.83
C PRO A 196 -6.96 -25.37 -4.01
N GLY A 197 -6.04 -24.52 -4.44
CA GLY A 197 -6.20 -23.61 -5.58
C GLY A 197 -6.94 -22.29 -5.30
N VAL A 198 -7.63 -22.13 -4.16
CA VAL A 198 -8.31 -20.86 -3.83
C VAL A 198 -7.31 -19.71 -3.73
N VAL A 199 -6.16 -19.94 -3.10
CA VAL A 199 -5.04 -19.00 -3.07
C VAL A 199 -3.77 -19.71 -3.54
N ASN A 200 -3.02 -19.05 -4.40
CA ASN A 200 -1.73 -19.53 -4.91
C ASN A 200 -0.70 -18.41 -4.81
N LEU A 201 0.56 -18.73 -4.53
CA LEU A 201 1.66 -17.78 -4.44
C LEU A 201 2.75 -18.14 -5.45
N VAL A 202 3.10 -17.16 -6.30
CA VAL A 202 4.24 -17.25 -7.23
C VAL A 202 5.14 -16.05 -7.01
N SER A 203 6.28 -16.24 -6.36
CA SER A 203 7.35 -15.24 -6.25
C SER A 203 8.22 -15.21 -7.49
N GLY A 204 8.90 -14.09 -7.76
CA GLY A 204 9.78 -13.96 -8.92
C GLY A 204 9.93 -12.52 -9.40
N ARG A 205 10.75 -12.33 -10.44
CA ARG A 205 11.00 -10.99 -11.01
C ARG A 205 9.74 -10.39 -11.60
N GLY A 206 9.48 -9.11 -11.30
CA GLY A 206 8.27 -8.38 -11.72
C GLY A 206 8.06 -8.41 -13.25
N GLY A 207 9.10 -8.17 -14.03
CA GLY A 207 9.04 -8.21 -15.49
C GLY A 207 8.80 -9.60 -16.10
N VAL A 208 8.93 -10.69 -15.32
CA VAL A 208 8.61 -12.05 -15.77
C VAL A 208 7.23 -12.45 -15.22
N ILE A 209 7.12 -12.59 -13.90
CA ILE A 209 5.91 -13.10 -13.27
C ILE A 209 4.75 -12.08 -13.34
N GLY A 210 5.03 -10.79 -13.10
CA GLY A 210 3.99 -9.73 -13.15
C GLY A 210 3.42 -9.55 -14.57
N GLU A 211 4.25 -9.57 -15.62
CA GLU A 211 3.77 -9.48 -16.99
C GLU A 211 3.05 -10.76 -17.44
N ALA A 212 3.56 -11.94 -17.06
CA ALA A 212 2.88 -13.21 -17.32
C ALA A 212 1.47 -13.23 -16.69
N MET A 213 1.33 -12.85 -15.42
CA MET A 213 0.02 -12.76 -14.76
C MET A 213 -0.90 -11.74 -15.43
N SER A 214 -0.37 -10.58 -15.82
CA SER A 214 -1.15 -9.51 -16.44
C SER A 214 -1.69 -9.87 -17.83
N THR A 215 -0.95 -10.72 -18.57
CA THR A 215 -1.32 -11.14 -19.93
C THR A 215 -2.00 -12.51 -19.99
N HIS A 216 -1.97 -13.31 -18.90
CA HIS A 216 -2.45 -14.69 -18.91
C HIS A 216 -3.94 -14.79 -19.25
N PRO A 217 -4.36 -15.59 -20.26
CA PRO A 217 -5.76 -15.65 -20.69
C PRO A 217 -6.71 -16.23 -19.65
N GLY A 218 -6.21 -17.00 -18.68
CA GLY A 218 -6.98 -17.56 -17.58
C GLY A 218 -7.15 -16.60 -16.37
N VAL A 219 -6.65 -15.38 -16.41
CA VAL A 219 -6.87 -14.33 -15.40
C VAL A 219 -8.00 -13.41 -15.87
N ASP A 220 -8.93 -13.10 -15.00
CA ASP A 220 -10.10 -12.24 -15.28
C ASP A 220 -9.92 -10.82 -14.75
N PHE A 221 -9.21 -10.67 -13.63
CA PHE A 221 -9.00 -9.39 -12.96
C PHE A 221 -7.56 -9.26 -12.48
N VAL A 222 -6.93 -8.11 -12.73
CA VAL A 222 -5.58 -7.76 -12.24
C VAL A 222 -5.70 -6.65 -11.19
N SER A 223 -5.34 -6.94 -9.96
CA SER A 223 -5.22 -5.97 -8.87
C SER A 223 -3.74 -5.72 -8.57
N PHE A 224 -3.30 -4.50 -8.82
CA PHE A 224 -1.90 -4.10 -8.69
C PHE A 224 -1.75 -2.92 -7.74
N THR A 225 -0.75 -2.98 -6.85
CA THR A 225 -0.26 -1.82 -6.10
C THR A 225 1.24 -1.66 -6.33
N GLY A 226 1.68 -0.45 -6.63
CA GLY A 226 3.09 -0.15 -6.87
C GLY A 226 3.33 1.21 -7.52
N SER A 227 4.47 1.38 -8.21
CA SER A 227 4.80 2.64 -8.87
C SER A 227 3.89 2.94 -10.07
N THR A 228 3.65 4.23 -10.33
CA THR A 228 2.82 4.70 -11.45
C THR A 228 3.30 4.18 -12.79
N GLY A 229 4.62 4.10 -13.02
CA GLY A 229 5.17 3.58 -14.27
C GLY A 229 4.87 2.10 -14.49
N VAL A 230 5.03 1.27 -13.45
CA VAL A 230 4.72 -0.16 -13.52
C VAL A 230 3.21 -0.38 -13.62
N GLY A 231 2.38 0.40 -12.88
CA GLY A 231 0.92 0.31 -12.98
C GLY A 231 0.39 0.65 -14.38
N SER A 232 0.98 1.67 -15.03
CA SER A 232 0.66 2.00 -16.43
C SER A 232 0.95 0.82 -17.36
N ARG A 233 2.10 0.14 -17.17
CA ARG A 233 2.46 -1.06 -17.94
C ARG A 233 1.52 -2.24 -17.69
N VAL A 234 1.15 -2.48 -16.43
CA VAL A 234 0.15 -3.52 -16.05
C VAL A 234 -1.19 -3.23 -16.72
N GLY A 235 -1.66 -1.98 -16.67
CA GLY A 235 -2.91 -1.56 -17.31
C GLY A 235 -2.89 -1.74 -18.83
N GLU A 236 -1.78 -1.39 -19.50
CA GLU A 236 -1.57 -1.64 -20.93
C GLU A 236 -1.69 -3.13 -21.26
N LEU A 237 -0.98 -3.98 -20.50
CA LEU A 237 -0.95 -5.42 -20.74
C LEU A 237 -2.32 -6.07 -20.51
N ALA A 238 -2.98 -5.75 -19.42
CA ALA A 238 -4.30 -6.27 -19.08
C ALA A 238 -5.37 -5.80 -20.10
N GLY A 239 -5.26 -4.56 -20.58
CA GLY A 239 -6.16 -4.00 -21.59
C GLY A 239 -6.15 -4.74 -22.93
N LYS A 240 -5.05 -5.37 -23.32
CA LYS A 240 -4.94 -6.18 -24.54
C LYS A 240 -5.91 -7.37 -24.57
N THR A 241 -6.31 -7.85 -23.40
CA THR A 241 -7.24 -8.97 -23.25
C THR A 241 -8.54 -8.57 -22.53
N ILE A 242 -8.78 -7.26 -22.38
CA ILE A 242 -10.02 -6.67 -21.79
C ILE A 242 -10.28 -7.21 -20.36
N LYS A 243 -9.22 -7.39 -19.59
CA LYS A 243 -9.36 -7.76 -18.17
C LYS A 243 -9.84 -6.56 -17.35
N LYS A 244 -10.56 -6.82 -16.27
CA LYS A 244 -10.71 -5.81 -15.22
C LYS A 244 -9.35 -5.47 -14.62
N VAL A 245 -9.14 -4.20 -14.29
CA VAL A 245 -7.91 -3.70 -13.65
C VAL A 245 -8.28 -2.81 -12.47
N ALA A 246 -7.66 -3.02 -11.32
CA ALA A 246 -7.57 -2.06 -10.23
C ALA A 246 -6.10 -1.73 -9.99
N LEU A 247 -5.79 -0.44 -9.95
CA LEU A 247 -4.43 0.09 -9.81
C LEU A 247 -4.40 1.04 -8.62
N GLU A 248 -3.56 0.75 -7.63
CA GLU A 248 -3.22 1.62 -6.53
C GLU A 248 -1.77 2.05 -6.70
N LEU A 249 -1.54 3.35 -6.96
CA LEU A 249 -0.25 3.86 -7.42
C LEU A 249 0.27 4.95 -6.50
N GLY A 250 1.30 5.67 -6.94
CA GLY A 250 1.97 6.71 -6.18
C GLY A 250 1.08 7.91 -5.84
N GLY A 251 1.57 8.74 -4.92
CA GLY A 251 0.92 9.94 -4.46
C GLY A 251 1.89 11.08 -4.17
N LYS A 252 1.38 12.32 -4.24
CA LYS A 252 2.07 13.53 -3.77
C LYS A 252 1.09 14.33 -2.91
N SER A 253 0.64 13.71 -1.84
CA SER A 253 -0.47 14.16 -1.01
C SER A 253 -0.17 15.49 -0.30
N ALA A 254 -1.18 16.36 -0.24
CA ALA A 254 -1.09 17.66 0.39
C ALA A 254 -1.73 17.65 1.80
N ASN A 255 -1.00 18.15 2.78
CA ASN A 255 -1.50 18.56 4.09
C ASN A 255 -1.77 20.07 4.03
N VAL A 256 -3.03 20.47 3.86
CA VAL A 256 -3.43 21.87 3.69
C VAL A 256 -3.86 22.45 5.04
N ILE A 257 -3.15 23.46 5.49
CA ILE A 257 -3.44 24.15 6.77
C ILE A 257 -4.04 25.50 6.44
N LEU A 258 -5.34 25.68 6.62
CA LEU A 258 -6.04 26.93 6.37
C LEU A 258 -5.92 27.91 7.56
N ASP A 259 -6.27 29.18 7.33
CA ASP A 259 -6.34 30.17 8.38
C ASP A 259 -7.34 29.74 9.47
N GLY A 260 -6.99 30.02 10.74
CA GLY A 260 -7.81 29.65 11.90
C GLY A 260 -7.60 28.21 12.40
N ALA A 261 -6.87 27.35 11.67
CA ALA A 261 -6.53 26.02 12.14
C ALA A 261 -5.57 26.04 13.35
N ASP A 262 -5.64 24.99 14.19
CA ASP A 262 -4.61 24.71 15.20
C ASP A 262 -3.30 24.30 14.49
N LEU A 263 -2.45 25.30 14.19
CA LEU A 263 -1.21 25.12 13.45
C LEU A 263 -0.28 24.14 14.14
N ALA A 264 -0.17 24.20 15.47
CA ALA A 264 0.76 23.35 16.21
C ALA A 264 0.38 21.85 16.07
N THR A 265 -0.91 21.55 16.19
CA THR A 265 -1.41 20.19 15.95
C THR A 265 -1.30 19.78 14.50
N ALA A 266 -1.68 20.63 13.55
CA ALA A 266 -1.64 20.34 12.11
C ALA A 266 -0.21 20.07 11.60
N VAL A 267 0.76 20.88 12.04
CA VAL A 267 2.17 20.67 11.70
C VAL A 267 2.72 19.39 12.32
N LYS A 268 2.48 19.17 13.63
CA LYS A 268 2.95 17.98 14.33
C LYS A 268 2.42 16.68 13.70
N VAL A 269 1.11 16.63 13.40
CA VAL A 269 0.48 15.47 12.77
C VAL A 269 0.97 15.32 11.33
N GLY A 270 1.09 16.43 10.58
CA GLY A 270 1.60 16.44 9.21
C GLY A 270 3.02 15.91 9.09
N VAL A 271 3.95 16.34 9.97
CA VAL A 271 5.30 15.79 10.06
C VAL A 271 5.25 14.29 10.42
N GLY A 272 4.37 13.90 11.34
CA GLY A 272 4.17 12.51 11.73
C GLY A 272 3.72 11.63 10.58
N ASN A 273 2.77 12.08 9.80
CA ASN A 273 2.26 11.36 8.63
C ASN A 273 3.31 11.29 7.51
N ALA A 274 4.00 12.41 7.21
CA ALA A 274 5.02 12.46 6.17
C ALA A 274 6.19 11.49 6.42
N PHE A 275 6.51 11.21 7.69
CA PHE A 275 7.63 10.34 8.08
C PHE A 275 7.21 8.96 8.59
N LEU A 276 5.91 8.66 8.55
CA LEU A 276 5.43 7.32 8.90
C LEU A 276 6.11 6.28 7.98
N ASN A 277 6.59 5.16 8.59
CA ASN A 277 7.30 4.11 7.86
C ASN A 277 8.54 4.61 7.08
N GLY A 278 9.23 5.65 7.60
CA GLY A 278 10.33 6.29 6.90
C GLY A 278 9.91 7.03 5.62
N GLY A 279 8.66 7.49 5.54
CA GLY A 279 8.10 8.14 4.34
C GLY A 279 7.79 7.17 3.19
N GLN A 280 7.97 5.87 3.39
CA GLN A 280 7.73 4.81 2.40
C GLN A 280 6.24 4.43 2.37
N THR A 281 5.38 5.42 2.22
CA THR A 281 3.93 5.33 2.35
C THR A 281 3.28 6.12 1.21
N CYS A 282 2.50 5.45 0.37
CA CYS A 282 1.85 6.08 -0.80
C CYS A 282 0.91 7.23 -0.42
N MET A 283 0.28 7.15 0.77
CA MET A 283 -0.62 8.18 1.28
C MET A 283 0.09 9.24 2.17
N ALA A 284 1.43 9.23 2.28
CA ALA A 284 2.18 10.19 3.09
C ALA A 284 1.95 11.63 2.61
N TRP A 285 1.68 12.55 3.53
CA TRP A 285 1.44 13.96 3.23
C TRP A 285 2.77 14.70 3.05
N THR A 286 3.43 14.43 1.94
CA THR A 286 4.79 14.92 1.67
C THR A 286 4.88 16.36 1.19
N ARG A 287 3.72 17.03 0.99
CA ARG A 287 3.61 18.48 0.79
C ARG A 287 2.78 19.07 1.93
N MET A 288 3.37 20.02 2.68
CA MET A 288 2.66 20.80 3.70
C MET A 288 2.43 22.22 3.18
N LEU A 289 1.17 22.57 2.97
CA LEU A 289 0.76 23.89 2.47
C LEU A 289 0.34 24.77 3.65
N VAL A 290 1.00 25.94 3.81
CA VAL A 290 0.84 26.79 4.98
C VAL A 290 0.56 28.23 4.54
N PRO A 291 -0.37 28.96 5.21
CA PRO A 291 -0.58 30.38 4.92
C PRO A 291 0.72 31.19 5.10
N HIS A 292 1.03 32.07 4.16
CA HIS A 292 2.21 32.91 4.22
C HIS A 292 2.29 33.74 5.53
N SER A 293 1.14 34.16 6.07
CA SER A 293 1.03 34.87 7.35
C SER A 293 1.55 34.11 8.57
N ARG A 294 1.52 32.76 8.51
CA ARG A 294 1.94 31.86 9.61
C ARG A 294 3.14 30.99 9.23
N TYR A 295 3.80 31.30 8.11
CA TYR A 295 4.83 30.42 7.55
C TYR A 295 6.03 30.23 8.48
N GLY A 296 6.57 31.35 9.04
CA GLY A 296 7.68 31.29 10.00
C GLY A 296 7.37 30.43 11.22
N GLU A 297 6.18 30.60 11.81
CA GLU A 297 5.72 29.78 12.95
C GLU A 297 5.63 28.28 12.57
N ALA A 298 5.13 27.96 11.37
CA ALA A 298 5.07 26.59 10.91
C ALA A 298 6.43 25.93 10.72
N LEU A 299 7.43 26.69 10.24
CA LEU A 299 8.80 26.18 10.11
C LEU A 299 9.42 25.85 11.46
N ASP A 300 9.29 26.74 12.46
CA ASP A 300 9.79 26.49 13.81
C ASP A 300 9.14 25.25 14.44
N LEU A 301 7.84 25.09 14.25
CA LEU A 301 7.09 23.92 14.73
C LEU A 301 7.52 22.63 14.02
N ALA A 302 7.77 22.68 12.71
CA ALA A 302 8.22 21.53 11.92
C ALA A 302 9.64 21.10 12.32
N GLU A 303 10.55 22.06 12.53
CA GLU A 303 11.91 21.79 13.01
C GLU A 303 11.89 21.16 14.42
N ALA A 304 11.08 21.69 15.33
CA ALA A 304 10.90 21.12 16.65
C ALA A 304 10.25 19.73 16.63
N ALA A 305 9.38 19.45 15.66
CA ALA A 305 8.73 18.15 15.51
C ALA A 305 9.71 17.10 14.98
N VAL A 306 10.51 17.42 13.94
CA VAL A 306 11.45 16.47 13.34
C VAL A 306 12.62 16.14 14.27
N ALA A 307 13.05 17.05 15.13
CA ALA A 307 14.10 16.81 16.12
C ALA A 307 13.80 15.66 17.10
N ARG A 308 12.54 15.19 17.16
CA ARG A 308 12.12 14.08 18.01
C ARG A 308 12.23 12.69 17.35
N TYR A 309 12.67 12.64 16.09
CA TYR A 309 12.79 11.38 15.36
C TYR A 309 14.16 10.76 15.60
N THR A 310 14.15 9.61 16.27
CA THR A 310 15.33 8.76 16.46
C THR A 310 15.50 7.84 15.27
N ILE A 311 16.68 7.89 14.65
CA ILE A 311 17.08 6.98 13.58
C ILE A 311 17.96 5.90 14.18
N GLY A 312 17.77 4.65 13.80
CA GLY A 312 18.62 3.58 14.33
C GLY A 312 18.13 2.18 14.00
N ASP A 313 18.63 1.21 14.76
CA ASP A 313 18.27 -0.18 14.64
C ASP A 313 16.73 -0.34 14.74
N PRO A 314 16.07 -0.90 13.72
CA PRO A 314 14.62 -1.05 13.72
C PRO A 314 14.11 -2.02 14.81
N THR A 315 14.98 -2.87 15.37
CA THR A 315 14.64 -3.77 16.50
C THR A 315 14.60 -3.05 17.84
N ASP A 316 15.23 -1.86 17.96
CA ASP A 316 15.14 -1.05 19.18
C ASP A 316 13.77 -0.37 19.28
N PRO A 317 13.01 -0.60 20.37
CA PRO A 317 11.73 0.07 20.59
C PRO A 317 11.80 1.61 20.65
N GLY A 318 12.97 2.21 20.86
CA GLY A 318 13.20 3.66 20.84
C GLY A 318 13.33 4.24 19.43
N THR A 319 13.57 3.42 18.42
CA THR A 319 13.72 3.85 17.03
C THR A 319 12.37 4.26 16.46
N ARG A 320 12.34 5.42 15.80
CA ARG A 320 11.18 5.94 15.07
C ARG A 320 11.30 5.85 13.56
N ILE A 321 12.54 5.91 13.05
CA ILE A 321 12.84 5.78 11.62
C ILE A 321 13.88 4.68 11.46
N GLY A 322 13.51 3.64 10.75
CA GLY A 322 14.40 2.59 10.27
C GLY A 322 15.05 2.95 8.93
N PRO A 323 15.76 2.01 8.31
CA PRO A 323 16.38 2.21 7.00
C PRO A 323 15.32 2.25 5.87
N SER A 324 15.73 2.75 4.70
CA SER A 324 15.01 2.48 3.44
C SER A 324 15.04 0.99 3.14
N ALA A 325 13.98 0.43 2.59
CA ALA A 325 13.82 -1.01 2.43
C ALA A 325 14.86 -1.67 1.49
N SER A 326 15.51 -0.91 0.62
CA SER A 326 16.54 -1.42 -0.28
C SER A 326 17.58 -0.36 -0.62
N GLN A 327 18.75 -0.81 -1.09
CA GLN A 327 19.80 0.06 -1.60
C GLN A 327 19.30 0.96 -2.74
N SER A 328 18.49 0.41 -3.63
CA SER A 328 17.92 1.16 -4.75
C SER A 328 17.02 2.30 -4.26
N GLN A 329 16.17 2.04 -3.27
CA GLN A 329 15.31 3.07 -2.69
C GLN A 329 16.12 4.13 -1.93
N TYR A 330 17.13 3.73 -1.18
CA TYR A 330 18.07 4.63 -0.51
C TYR A 330 18.72 5.60 -1.49
N GLN A 331 19.28 5.10 -2.60
CA GLN A 331 19.91 5.93 -3.63
C GLN A 331 18.90 6.88 -4.30
N THR A 332 17.69 6.41 -4.54
CA THR A 332 16.60 7.23 -5.11
C THR A 332 16.31 8.42 -4.21
N VAL A 333 16.14 8.20 -2.90
CA VAL A 333 15.84 9.27 -1.93
C VAL A 333 16.98 10.28 -1.83
N LEU A 334 18.23 9.81 -1.72
CA LEU A 334 19.41 10.70 -1.71
C LEU A 334 19.50 11.55 -2.97
N GLY A 335 19.22 10.95 -4.14
CA GLY A 335 19.19 11.68 -5.40
C GLY A 335 18.15 12.80 -5.43
N PHE A 336 16.95 12.58 -4.86
CA PHE A 336 15.95 13.64 -4.72
C PHE A 336 16.39 14.75 -3.77
N ILE A 337 17.01 14.43 -2.63
CA ILE A 337 17.53 15.41 -1.67
C ILE A 337 18.59 16.28 -2.33
N GLU A 338 19.53 15.68 -3.07
CA GLU A 338 20.59 16.39 -3.79
C GLU A 338 20.02 17.33 -4.87
N ARG A 339 19.06 16.85 -5.67
CA ARG A 339 18.42 17.68 -6.71
C ARG A 339 17.61 18.82 -6.11
N ALA A 340 16.84 18.58 -5.06
CA ALA A 340 16.07 19.61 -4.37
C ALA A 340 16.98 20.73 -3.85
N HIS A 341 18.12 20.37 -3.26
CA HIS A 341 19.12 21.36 -2.81
C HIS A 341 19.71 22.16 -3.97
N ARG A 342 20.09 21.49 -5.07
CA ARG A 342 20.62 22.13 -6.28
C ARG A 342 19.60 23.05 -6.94
N ASP A 343 18.32 22.70 -6.90
CA ASP A 343 17.22 23.47 -7.48
C ASP A 343 16.79 24.65 -6.60
N GLY A 344 17.48 24.88 -5.47
CA GLY A 344 17.33 26.05 -4.62
C GLY A 344 16.32 25.92 -3.47
N ALA A 345 15.77 24.74 -3.21
CA ALA A 345 14.94 24.53 -2.03
C ALA A 345 15.78 24.70 -0.74
N ARG A 346 15.24 25.43 0.22
CA ARG A 346 15.94 25.71 1.48
C ARG A 346 15.85 24.51 2.43
N LEU A 347 17.00 23.88 2.71
CA LEU A 347 17.06 22.82 3.72
C LEU A 347 16.77 23.39 5.11
N LEU A 348 15.72 22.89 5.76
CA LEU A 348 15.36 23.28 7.13
C LEU A 348 15.91 22.26 8.15
N ALA A 349 15.83 20.97 7.84
CA ALA A 349 16.34 19.91 8.70
C ALA A 349 16.76 18.69 7.88
N GLY A 350 17.63 17.85 8.44
CA GLY A 350 18.09 16.61 7.81
C GLY A 350 19.11 16.85 6.71
N GLY A 351 18.91 16.24 5.54
CA GLY A 351 19.80 16.31 4.38
C GLY A 351 20.31 14.95 3.95
N GLY A 352 21.21 14.96 2.96
CA GLY A 352 21.76 13.74 2.33
C GLY A 352 23.01 13.18 2.99
N ASP A 353 23.42 13.70 4.15
CA ASP A 353 24.60 13.21 4.83
C ASP A 353 24.42 11.76 5.31
N LYS A 354 25.52 11.01 5.27
CA LYS A 354 25.54 9.63 5.71
C LYS A 354 25.22 9.51 7.21
N VAL A 355 24.19 8.78 7.55
CA VAL A 355 23.71 8.59 8.94
C VAL A 355 24.52 7.51 9.68
N ALA A 356 24.86 6.41 9.01
CA ALA A 356 25.57 5.27 9.58
C ALA A 356 26.50 4.63 8.55
N ASP A 357 27.51 3.86 9.01
CA ASP A 357 28.42 3.15 8.10
C ASP A 357 27.78 1.95 7.39
N ILE A 358 26.81 1.31 8.03
CA ILE A 358 26.07 0.16 7.56
C ILE A 358 24.57 0.48 7.67
N GLY A 359 23.81 0.00 6.68
CA GLY A 359 22.36 0.18 6.59
C GLY A 359 21.95 1.38 5.74
N TYR A 360 20.78 1.29 5.15
CA TYR A 360 20.27 2.25 4.17
C TYR A 360 19.51 3.42 4.84
N TYR A 361 20.14 4.06 5.82
CA TYR A 361 19.52 5.11 6.64
C TYR A 361 19.54 6.47 5.97
N VAL A 362 18.37 7.13 5.91
CA VAL A 362 18.20 8.51 5.45
C VAL A 362 17.69 9.36 6.60
N SER A 363 18.29 10.54 6.81
CA SER A 363 17.77 11.51 7.77
C SER A 363 16.39 12.01 7.36
N PRO A 364 15.42 12.12 8.31
CA PRO A 364 14.19 12.84 8.05
C PRO A 364 14.51 14.27 7.64
N THR A 365 14.09 14.61 6.42
CA THR A 365 14.53 15.83 5.72
C THR A 365 13.33 16.72 5.45
N ILE A 366 13.46 17.99 5.79
CA ILE A 366 12.45 19.02 5.52
C ILE A 366 13.06 20.11 4.64
N PHE A 367 12.43 20.38 3.53
CA PHE A 367 12.71 21.53 2.68
C PHE A 367 11.62 22.58 2.84
N ALA A 368 12.05 23.83 3.00
CA ALA A 368 11.21 25.01 3.02
C ALA A 368 11.34 25.80 1.70
N ASP A 369 10.40 26.71 1.47
CA ASP A 369 10.36 27.57 0.29
C ASP A 369 10.37 26.77 -1.03
N VAL A 370 9.71 25.60 -1.01
CA VAL A 370 9.68 24.72 -2.17
C VAL A 370 8.74 25.30 -3.22
N ASP A 371 9.25 25.43 -4.45
CA ASP A 371 8.42 25.77 -5.61
C ASP A 371 7.45 24.61 -5.91
N PRO A 372 6.13 24.85 -5.93
CA PRO A 372 5.15 23.81 -6.21
C PRO A 372 5.33 23.13 -7.57
N ASP A 373 5.97 23.78 -8.54
CA ASP A 373 6.25 23.25 -9.88
C ASP A 373 7.61 22.55 -9.99
N SER A 374 8.44 22.59 -8.95
CA SER A 374 9.73 21.88 -8.89
C SER A 374 9.56 20.36 -8.87
N GLU A 375 10.63 19.63 -9.18
CA GLU A 375 10.62 18.15 -9.07
C GLU A 375 10.20 17.70 -7.67
N LEU A 376 10.72 18.33 -6.60
CA LEU A 376 10.33 18.02 -5.23
C LEU A 376 8.86 18.37 -4.94
N GLY A 377 8.28 19.37 -5.58
CA GLY A 377 6.88 19.75 -5.46
C GLY A 377 5.92 18.77 -6.17
N GLN A 378 6.39 18.11 -7.24
CA GLN A 378 5.58 17.34 -8.17
C GLN A 378 5.75 15.83 -8.04
N GLU A 379 6.98 15.31 -7.81
CA GLU A 379 7.26 13.88 -7.89
C GLU A 379 7.28 13.20 -6.51
N GLU A 380 6.89 11.94 -6.49
CA GLU A 380 6.89 11.09 -5.30
C GLU A 380 8.32 10.65 -4.95
N VAL A 381 8.83 11.06 -3.78
CA VAL A 381 10.17 10.64 -3.29
C VAL A 381 10.15 9.24 -2.70
N PHE A 382 9.06 8.87 -2.03
CA PHE A 382 8.87 7.60 -1.31
C PHE A 382 9.94 7.36 -0.22
N GLY A 383 10.24 8.42 0.54
CA GLY A 383 11.23 8.45 1.60
C GLY A 383 10.94 9.58 2.59
N PRO A 384 11.75 9.74 3.66
CA PRO A 384 11.48 10.68 4.72
C PRO A 384 11.81 12.13 4.30
N VAL A 385 11.10 12.64 3.30
CA VAL A 385 11.30 13.99 2.75
C VAL A 385 9.99 14.75 2.69
N LEU A 386 9.91 15.88 3.39
CA LEU A 386 8.76 16.77 3.45
C LEU A 386 9.08 18.11 2.77
N ALA A 387 8.20 18.56 1.88
CA ALA A 387 8.22 19.87 1.25
C ALA A 387 7.20 20.81 1.93
N ILE A 388 7.65 21.95 2.47
CA ILE A 388 6.78 22.98 3.01
C ILE A 388 6.66 24.11 2.00
N ILE A 389 5.44 24.44 1.60
CA ILE A 389 5.09 25.36 0.54
C ILE A 389 4.19 26.46 1.10
N PRO A 390 4.57 27.74 1.05
CA PRO A 390 3.71 28.83 1.44
C PRO A 390 2.64 29.11 0.38
N PHE A 391 1.44 29.54 0.81
CA PHE A 391 0.42 30.06 -0.08
C PHE A 391 -0.12 31.41 0.44
N ARG A 392 -0.66 32.22 -0.46
CA ARG A 392 -1.18 33.58 -0.18
C ARG A 392 -2.63 33.59 0.26
N ASP A 393 -3.43 32.75 -0.41
CA ASP A 393 -4.87 32.67 -0.21
C ASP A 393 -5.39 31.24 -0.47
N THR A 394 -6.66 31.00 -0.21
CA THR A 394 -7.30 29.69 -0.34
C THR A 394 -7.37 29.20 -1.80
N ASP A 395 -7.46 30.12 -2.78
CA ASP A 395 -7.51 29.75 -4.20
C ASP A 395 -6.14 29.22 -4.65
N GLU A 396 -5.05 29.85 -4.21
CA GLU A 396 -3.69 29.35 -4.44
C GLU A 396 -3.44 28.03 -3.72
N ALA A 397 -3.88 27.89 -2.46
CA ALA A 397 -3.77 26.63 -1.75
C ALA A 397 -4.46 25.48 -2.50
N LEU A 398 -5.67 25.73 -3.03
CA LEU A 398 -6.40 24.76 -3.82
C LEU A 398 -5.70 24.44 -5.15
N ALA A 399 -5.17 25.47 -5.83
CA ALA A 399 -4.41 25.27 -7.06
C ALA A 399 -3.16 24.42 -6.84
N ILE A 400 -2.38 24.68 -5.78
CA ILE A 400 -1.20 23.89 -5.41
C ILE A 400 -1.61 22.46 -5.00
N ALA A 401 -2.66 22.30 -4.18
CA ALA A 401 -3.12 20.98 -3.74
C ALA A 401 -3.47 20.09 -4.94
N ASN A 402 -4.17 20.65 -5.94
CA ASN A 402 -4.58 19.96 -7.16
C ASN A 402 -3.52 19.95 -8.27
N GLY A 403 -2.45 20.72 -8.15
CA GLY A 403 -1.46 21.00 -9.21
C GLY A 403 -0.48 19.87 -9.52
N THR A 404 -0.68 18.65 -8.98
CA THR A 404 0.16 17.48 -9.32
C THR A 404 -0.59 16.49 -10.19
N PRO A 405 0.13 15.59 -10.89
CA PRO A 405 -0.50 14.51 -11.65
C PRO A 405 -1.16 13.44 -10.76
N TYR A 406 -0.97 13.51 -9.46
CA TYR A 406 -1.47 12.57 -8.46
C TYR A 406 -2.76 13.05 -7.77
N GLY A 407 -3.39 12.14 -7.02
CA GLY A 407 -4.56 12.43 -6.21
C GLY A 407 -4.94 11.22 -5.34
N LEU A 408 -4.04 10.80 -4.42
CA LEU A 408 -4.28 9.61 -3.59
C LEU A 408 -4.91 9.98 -2.25
N SER A 409 -4.22 10.82 -1.47
CA SER A 409 -4.61 11.18 -0.12
C SER A 409 -4.32 12.66 0.17
N GLY A 410 -4.56 13.10 1.41
CA GLY A 410 -4.23 14.41 1.93
C GLY A 410 -4.92 14.69 3.27
N ALA A 411 -4.76 15.93 3.73
CA ALA A 411 -5.47 16.43 4.90
C ALA A 411 -5.85 17.90 4.71
N VAL A 412 -6.92 18.32 5.38
CA VAL A 412 -7.34 19.72 5.46
C VAL A 412 -7.57 20.05 6.93
N TRP A 413 -6.94 21.14 7.37
CA TRP A 413 -7.09 21.71 8.70
C TRP A 413 -7.70 23.09 8.58
N ALA A 414 -8.74 23.37 9.34
CA ALA A 414 -9.43 24.65 9.40
C ALA A 414 -9.92 24.94 10.84
N ALA A 415 -10.53 26.13 11.03
CA ALA A 415 -11.08 26.51 12.31
C ALA A 415 -12.21 25.57 12.81
N ASP A 416 -12.93 24.97 11.86
CA ASP A 416 -14.04 24.05 12.10
C ASP A 416 -14.15 23.02 10.96
N ASP A 417 -14.89 21.94 11.22
CA ASP A 417 -15.05 20.82 10.29
C ASP A 417 -15.84 21.21 9.04
N ASP A 418 -16.83 22.09 9.13
CA ASP A 418 -17.65 22.52 7.99
C ASP A 418 -16.80 23.28 6.98
N THR A 419 -15.95 24.19 7.47
CA THR A 419 -14.96 24.92 6.63
C THR A 419 -13.96 23.96 5.99
N ALA A 420 -13.41 23.02 6.75
CA ALA A 420 -12.48 22.03 6.24
C ALA A 420 -13.13 21.13 5.18
N VAL A 421 -14.34 20.64 5.40
CA VAL A 421 -15.10 19.82 4.44
C VAL A 421 -15.44 20.60 3.18
N ALA A 422 -15.85 21.88 3.30
CA ALA A 422 -16.17 22.72 2.15
C ALA A 422 -14.95 22.91 1.22
N PHE A 423 -13.77 23.11 1.80
CA PHE A 423 -12.51 23.18 1.04
C PHE A 423 -12.12 21.80 0.47
N ALA A 424 -12.16 20.74 1.27
CA ALA A 424 -11.80 19.38 0.91
C ALA A 424 -12.59 18.85 -0.31
N ARG A 425 -13.88 19.22 -0.44
CA ARG A 425 -14.73 18.85 -1.58
C ARG A 425 -14.19 19.33 -2.95
N GLN A 426 -13.29 20.30 -2.96
CA GLN A 426 -12.69 20.86 -4.17
C GLN A 426 -11.35 20.22 -4.51
N ILE A 427 -10.76 19.41 -3.58
CA ILE A 427 -9.50 18.69 -3.81
C ILE A 427 -9.78 17.42 -4.60
N GLN A 428 -9.01 17.20 -5.67
CA GLN A 428 -9.09 16.05 -6.56
C GLN A 428 -8.26 14.89 -6.04
N THR A 429 -8.72 14.23 -4.97
CA THR A 429 -8.04 13.11 -4.32
C THR A 429 -9.03 12.08 -3.81
N GLY A 430 -8.57 10.86 -3.59
CA GLY A 430 -9.46 9.77 -3.17
C GLY A 430 -9.79 9.75 -1.69
N GLN A 431 -8.90 10.28 -0.84
CA GLN A 431 -9.09 10.36 0.61
C GLN A 431 -8.56 11.66 1.18
N LEU A 432 -9.25 12.21 2.18
CA LEU A 432 -8.82 13.38 2.94
C LEU A 432 -9.15 13.22 4.42
N ASP A 433 -8.19 13.50 5.28
CA ASP A 433 -8.38 13.59 6.71
C ASP A 433 -8.77 15.03 7.08
N ILE A 434 -9.86 15.20 7.81
CA ILE A 434 -10.40 16.49 8.23
C ILE A 434 -10.05 16.74 9.69
N ASN A 435 -9.32 17.84 9.97
CA ASN A 435 -8.92 18.25 11.33
C ASN A 435 -8.34 17.11 12.17
N GLY A 436 -7.53 16.22 11.56
CA GLY A 436 -6.91 15.07 12.23
C GLY A 436 -7.83 13.87 12.39
N GLY A 437 -8.81 13.71 11.50
CA GLY A 437 -9.69 12.54 11.45
C GLY A 437 -8.91 11.22 11.47
N ALA A 438 -9.39 10.25 12.24
CA ALA A 438 -8.74 8.96 12.36
C ALA A 438 -8.94 8.10 11.10
N TYR A 439 -7.92 7.28 10.76
CA TYR A 439 -8.02 6.30 9.68
C TYR A 439 -9.20 5.33 9.90
N ASN A 440 -10.00 5.14 8.86
CA ASN A 440 -11.15 4.23 8.87
C ASN A 440 -10.93 3.06 7.89
N PRO A 441 -10.64 1.84 8.38
CA PRO A 441 -10.39 0.67 7.54
C PRO A 441 -11.63 0.18 6.76
N ALA A 442 -12.81 0.66 7.09
CA ALA A 442 -14.05 0.34 6.38
C ALA A 442 -14.42 1.37 5.30
N ALA A 443 -13.69 2.49 5.21
CA ALA A 443 -13.88 3.47 4.16
C ALA A 443 -13.13 3.05 2.87
N PRO A 444 -13.67 3.39 1.67
CA PRO A 444 -12.99 3.10 0.43
C PRO A 444 -11.66 3.86 0.33
N PHE A 445 -10.64 3.20 -0.21
CA PHE A 445 -9.33 3.75 -0.49
C PHE A 445 -9.01 3.66 -1.97
N GLY A 446 -8.35 4.66 -2.54
CA GLY A 446 -7.88 4.65 -3.91
C GLY A 446 -7.79 6.03 -4.53
N GLY A 447 -6.94 6.15 -5.56
CA GLY A 447 -6.53 7.43 -6.10
C GLY A 447 -7.41 7.98 -7.24
N TYR A 448 -7.25 9.28 -7.47
CA TYR A 448 -7.66 10.01 -8.67
C TYR A 448 -6.45 10.16 -9.60
N LYS A 449 -6.66 10.60 -10.83
CA LYS A 449 -5.61 10.93 -11.82
C LYS A 449 -4.62 9.75 -11.98
N LYS A 450 -3.30 10.02 -11.90
CA LYS A 450 -2.25 9.00 -12.01
C LYS A 450 -2.02 8.18 -10.72
N SER A 451 -2.78 8.44 -9.66
CA SER A 451 -2.71 7.64 -8.44
C SER A 451 -3.52 6.34 -8.50
N GLY A 452 -4.35 6.14 -9.53
CA GLY A 452 -4.92 4.82 -9.73
C GLY A 452 -6.31 4.78 -10.37
N ILE A 453 -6.83 3.55 -10.47
CA ILE A 453 -8.15 3.19 -11.01
C ILE A 453 -8.76 2.15 -10.09
N GLY A 454 -10.05 2.28 -9.76
CA GLY A 454 -10.75 1.40 -8.84
C GLY A 454 -10.63 1.87 -7.39
N ARG A 455 -11.13 1.04 -6.48
CA ARG A 455 -11.06 1.28 -5.04
C ARG A 455 -10.71 0.00 -4.30
N GLU A 456 -10.01 0.14 -3.20
CA GLU A 456 -9.79 -0.91 -2.22
C GLU A 456 -10.57 -0.57 -0.94
N LEU A 457 -10.63 -1.50 0.00
CA LEU A 457 -11.21 -1.40 1.32
C LEU A 457 -12.73 -1.17 1.39
N GLY A 458 -13.26 -1.57 2.52
CA GLY A 458 -14.68 -1.45 2.83
C GLY A 458 -15.58 -2.14 1.80
N ARG A 459 -16.84 -1.76 1.82
CA ARG A 459 -17.85 -2.31 0.90
C ARG A 459 -17.53 -2.02 -0.57
N ILE A 460 -17.09 -0.79 -0.89
CA ILE A 460 -16.81 -0.39 -2.28
C ILE A 460 -15.62 -1.17 -2.84
N GLY A 461 -14.54 -1.36 -2.04
CA GLY A 461 -13.40 -2.18 -2.45
C GLY A 461 -13.75 -3.67 -2.58
N PHE A 462 -14.66 -4.17 -1.76
CA PHE A 462 -15.20 -5.52 -1.90
C PHE A 462 -15.99 -5.68 -3.22
N GLU A 463 -16.83 -4.70 -3.58
CA GLU A 463 -17.61 -4.70 -4.82
C GLU A 463 -16.74 -4.72 -6.08
N GLU A 464 -15.49 -4.29 -6.01
CA GLU A 464 -14.53 -4.38 -7.13
C GLU A 464 -14.26 -5.83 -7.58
N TYR A 465 -14.45 -6.81 -6.70
CA TYR A 465 -14.27 -8.23 -7.01
C TYR A 465 -15.53 -8.91 -7.55
N LEU A 466 -16.59 -8.14 -7.75
CA LEU A 466 -17.88 -8.60 -8.26
C LEU A 466 -18.18 -7.98 -9.64
N GLN A 467 -18.79 -8.77 -10.51
CA GLN A 467 -19.38 -8.32 -11.77
C GLN A 467 -20.91 -8.39 -11.69
N VAL A 468 -21.56 -7.56 -12.48
CA VAL A 468 -23.00 -7.37 -12.43
C VAL A 468 -23.66 -8.01 -13.65
N LYS A 469 -24.72 -8.82 -13.40
CA LYS A 469 -25.57 -9.42 -14.42
C LYS A 469 -27.01 -8.98 -14.21
N SER A 470 -27.73 -8.69 -15.27
CA SER A 470 -29.15 -8.37 -15.22
C SER A 470 -29.98 -9.49 -15.86
N LEU A 471 -30.91 -10.05 -15.08
CA LEU A 471 -31.86 -11.06 -15.53
C LEU A 471 -33.22 -10.39 -15.74
N GLN A 472 -33.73 -10.42 -16.98
CA GLN A 472 -35.05 -9.85 -17.31
C GLN A 472 -36.12 -10.87 -16.95
N MET A 473 -37.00 -10.51 -16.00
CA MET A 473 -38.09 -11.36 -15.54
C MET A 473 -39.38 -11.05 -16.33
N PRO A 474 -40.30 -12.00 -16.47
CA PRO A 474 -41.58 -11.81 -17.14
C PRO A 474 -42.40 -10.66 -16.55
#